data_049847007cf4c75478c48dea1093361f
#
_entry.id   049847007cf4c75478c48dea1093361f
#
_cell.length_a   1.000
_cell.length_b   1.000
_cell.length_c   1.000
_cell.angle_alpha   90.00
_cell.angle_beta   90.00
_cell.angle_gamma   90.00
#
_symmetry.space_group_name_H-M   'P 1'
#
loop_
_entity.id
_entity.type
_entity.pdbx_description
1 polymer ?
#
loop_
_entity_poly.entity_id
_entity_poly.type
_entity_poly.pdbx_seq_one_letter_code
_entity_poly.pdbx_strand_id
1 'polypeptide(L)'
;TPDGVNNWIFYTDELKVKNDEWLASKAIFTNDLLESDQINFVIKNLKIIPRNDSLEIKTSINFLVLEDKISIPFWFGNRTIRNSKQGYLFGLQPKWFLGFDNLDKDGYFIGRRLDPIKLTDEFKLNLEPQFLIQRSIQNYTNSFVGEGKSITADKEKRDTYFSDYFALDSEIIGKLNKWDLKISKKLNSFDTAKFLDASRFKFNLSRQIDFLDSLWVKSLYGVYRDRIWNGSL
;
A
#
# COMPACT_ATOMS: atom_id res chain seq x y z
N THR A 1 0.29 11.74 -8.04
CA THR A 1 -0.09 11.00 -6.82
C THR A 1 -0.49 12.01 -5.78
N PRO A 2 -1.67 11.93 -5.15
CA PRO A 2 -1.95 12.77 -4.01
C PRO A 2 -0.87 12.50 -2.96
N ASP A 3 -0.27 13.58 -2.47
CA ASP A 3 0.67 13.52 -1.36
C ASP A 3 -0.01 12.78 -0.22
N GLY A 4 0.61 11.68 0.23
CA GLY A 4 0.06 10.87 1.30
C GLY A 4 -0.21 11.75 2.51
N VAL A 5 -1.34 11.53 3.16
CA VAL A 5 -1.72 12.23 4.39
C VAL A 5 -0.60 12.02 5.41
N ASN A 6 0.19 13.06 5.65
CA ASN A 6 1.36 13.01 6.52
C ASN A 6 1.03 13.30 7.99
N ASN A 7 -0.21 13.63 8.30
CA ASN A 7 -0.63 14.01 9.64
C ASN A 7 -1.48 12.90 10.28
N TRP A 8 -0.90 12.23 11.26
CA TRP A 8 -1.63 11.33 12.13
C TRP A 8 -2.03 12.05 13.39
N ILE A 9 -3.29 11.94 13.79
CA ILE A 9 -3.82 12.46 15.03
C ILE A 9 -3.88 11.33 16.04
N PHE A 10 -3.43 11.64 17.24
CA PHE A 10 -3.40 10.71 18.35
C PHE A 10 -4.40 11.16 19.42
N TYR A 11 -5.31 10.29 19.78
CA TYR A 11 -6.25 10.48 20.88
C TYR A 11 -6.01 9.44 21.96
N THR A 12 -6.07 9.85 23.22
CA THR A 12 -6.05 8.96 24.37
C THR A 12 -6.86 9.56 25.50
N ASP A 13 -7.56 8.73 26.25
CA ASP A 13 -8.34 9.17 27.41
C ASP A 13 -7.41 9.59 28.58
N GLU A 14 -6.28 8.87 28.73
CA GLU A 14 -5.30 9.12 29.76
C GLU A 14 -3.89 8.81 29.27
N LEU A 15 -2.99 9.79 29.40
CA LEU A 15 -1.55 9.60 29.12
C LEU A 15 -0.79 9.74 30.44
N LYS A 16 -0.17 8.65 30.89
CA LYS A 16 0.70 8.63 32.06
C LYS A 16 2.16 8.75 31.63
N VAL A 17 2.86 9.71 32.19
CA VAL A 17 4.31 9.86 31.98
C VAL A 17 5.02 9.48 33.27
N LYS A 18 5.86 8.45 33.22
CA LYS A 18 6.64 7.97 34.37
C LYS A 18 8.04 7.55 33.90
N ASN A 19 9.08 8.14 34.54
CA ASN A 19 10.49 7.84 34.18
C ASN A 19 10.78 7.98 32.68
N ASP A 20 10.28 9.09 32.07
CA ASP A 20 10.36 9.35 30.64
C ASP A 20 9.62 8.34 29.72
N GLU A 21 8.92 7.38 30.32
CA GLU A 21 8.06 6.46 29.57
C GLU A 21 6.63 7.01 29.49
N TRP A 22 6.04 6.93 28.31
CA TRP A 22 4.65 7.31 28.07
C TRP A 22 3.79 6.07 28.01
N LEU A 23 2.75 6.04 28.81
CA LEU A 23 1.86 4.88 28.97
C LEU A 23 0.42 5.33 28.69
N ALA A 24 -0.27 4.59 27.84
CA ALA A 24 -1.70 4.74 27.61
C ALA A 24 -2.38 3.37 27.58
N SER A 25 -3.50 3.23 28.29
CA SER A 25 -4.28 1.98 28.26
C SER A 25 -4.94 1.75 26.91
N LYS A 26 -5.40 2.84 26.29
CA LYS A 26 -5.97 2.86 24.94
C LYS A 26 -5.50 4.11 24.23
N ALA A 27 -5.14 3.96 22.98
CA ALA A 27 -4.79 5.06 22.08
C ALA A 27 -5.46 4.84 20.72
N ILE A 28 -5.91 5.91 20.10
CA ILE A 28 -6.52 5.89 18.77
C ILE A 28 -5.66 6.74 17.87
N PHE A 29 -5.23 6.17 16.75
CA PHE A 29 -4.55 6.90 15.69
C PHE A 29 -5.46 6.96 14.48
N THR A 30 -5.68 8.15 13.97
CA THR A 30 -6.43 8.39 12.75
C THR A 30 -5.68 9.38 11.86
N ASN A 31 -5.88 9.28 10.57
CA ASN A 31 -5.42 10.27 9.60
C ASN A 31 -6.59 11.10 9.04
N ASP A 32 -7.78 10.90 9.57
CA ASP A 32 -8.97 11.62 9.17
C ASP A 32 -9.13 12.89 10.01
N LEU A 33 -9.21 14.03 9.33
CA LEU A 33 -9.45 15.35 9.94
C LEU A 33 -10.95 15.68 10.02
N LEU A 34 -11.79 14.84 9.40
CA LEU A 34 -13.24 15.04 9.36
C LEU A 34 -13.91 14.22 10.47
N GLU A 35 -15.01 14.70 10.98
CA GLU A 35 -15.76 14.12 12.12
C GLU A 35 -16.32 12.70 11.88
N SER A 36 -16.21 12.13 10.68
CA SER A 36 -16.58 10.74 10.41
C SER A 36 -15.33 9.87 10.42
N ASP A 37 -15.08 9.21 11.52
CA ASP A 37 -13.97 8.26 11.72
C ASP A 37 -14.05 7.07 10.76
N GLN A 38 -13.62 7.28 9.51
CA GLN A 38 -13.65 6.21 8.50
C GLN A 38 -12.64 5.10 8.83
N ILE A 39 -11.51 5.48 9.41
CA ILE A 39 -10.41 4.56 9.67
C ILE A 39 -9.70 4.94 10.96
N ASN A 40 -9.75 4.04 11.94
CA ASN A 40 -9.08 4.20 13.21
C ASN A 40 -8.18 3.01 13.52
N PHE A 41 -6.95 3.29 13.99
CA PHE A 41 -6.12 2.28 14.65
C PHE A 41 -6.31 2.39 16.16
N VAL A 42 -6.97 1.41 16.73
CA VAL A 42 -7.16 1.31 18.19
C VAL A 42 -6.04 0.46 18.77
N ILE A 43 -5.19 1.09 19.56
CA ILE A 43 -4.02 0.48 20.18
C ILE A 43 -4.28 0.27 21.66
N LYS A 44 -4.03 -0.93 22.16
CA LYS A 44 -4.15 -1.26 23.58
C LYS A 44 -2.79 -1.41 24.22
N ASN A 45 -2.68 -0.93 25.47
CA ASN A 45 -1.48 -0.99 26.29
C ASN A 45 -0.25 -0.39 25.57
N LEU A 46 -0.42 0.82 25.08
CA LEU A 46 0.66 1.57 24.44
C LEU A 46 1.70 1.97 25.49
N LYS A 47 2.95 1.63 25.23
CA LYS A 47 4.10 2.09 25.96
C LYS A 47 5.13 2.66 24.99
N ILE A 48 5.49 3.91 25.15
CA ILE A 48 6.55 4.59 24.38
C ILE A 48 7.72 4.86 25.32
N ILE A 49 8.88 4.40 24.93
CA ILE A 49 10.12 4.56 25.68
C ILE A 49 11.08 5.39 24.81
N PRO A 50 11.28 6.67 25.13
CA PRO A 50 12.31 7.47 24.49
C PRO A 50 13.70 6.92 24.78
N ARG A 51 14.54 6.85 23.76
CA ARG A 51 15.98 6.57 23.84
C ARG A 51 16.71 7.73 23.20
N ASN A 52 18.02 7.86 23.44
CA ASN A 52 18.80 9.00 22.95
C ASN A 52 18.58 9.30 21.45
N ASP A 53 18.55 8.25 20.61
CA ASP A 53 18.40 8.38 19.17
C ASP A 53 17.18 7.62 18.59
N SER A 54 16.27 7.15 19.46
CA SER A 54 15.14 6.32 19.01
C SER A 54 13.97 6.35 19.98
N LEU A 55 12.80 6.00 19.48
CA LEU A 55 11.59 5.74 20.26
C LEU A 55 11.29 4.24 20.18
N GLU A 56 11.22 3.58 21.30
CA GLU A 56 10.77 2.20 21.39
C GLU A 56 9.27 2.18 21.70
N ILE A 57 8.47 1.61 20.81
CA ILE A 57 7.00 1.50 20.94
C ILE A 57 6.67 0.05 21.23
N LYS A 58 5.99 -0.19 22.36
CA LYS A 58 5.47 -1.49 22.76
C LYS A 58 3.95 -1.41 22.85
N THR A 59 3.27 -2.41 22.29
CA THR A 59 1.81 -2.48 22.30
C THR A 59 1.36 -3.92 22.50
N SER A 60 0.10 -4.12 22.91
CA SER A 60 -0.54 -5.43 22.87
C SER A 60 -1.36 -5.65 21.60
N ILE A 61 -2.52 -6.24 21.66
CA ILE A 61 -3.38 -6.45 20.50
C ILE A 61 -3.98 -5.13 20.05
N ASN A 62 -3.84 -4.85 18.77
CA ASN A 62 -4.31 -3.63 18.12
C ASN A 62 -5.39 -3.97 17.11
N PHE A 63 -6.29 -3.04 16.89
CA PHE A 63 -7.41 -3.20 15.95
C PHE A 63 -7.41 -2.10 14.92
N LEU A 64 -7.68 -2.48 13.69
CA LEU A 64 -8.10 -1.57 12.65
C LEU A 64 -9.63 -1.49 12.71
N VAL A 65 -10.18 -0.32 12.94
CA VAL A 65 -11.62 -0.06 12.98
C VAL A 65 -12.00 0.73 11.75
N LEU A 66 -12.96 0.20 10.99
CA LEU A 66 -13.47 0.80 9.78
C LEU A 66 -14.92 1.24 10.02
N GLU A 67 -15.22 2.52 9.77
CA GLU A 67 -16.56 3.11 9.90
C GLU A 67 -17.24 2.78 11.25
N ASP A 68 -16.46 2.63 12.30
CA ASP A 68 -16.90 2.21 13.65
C ASP A 68 -17.70 0.88 13.71
N LYS A 69 -17.79 0.16 12.58
CA LYS A 69 -18.59 -1.07 12.44
C LYS A 69 -17.74 -2.33 12.41
N ILE A 70 -16.59 -2.28 11.77
CA ILE A 70 -15.75 -3.46 11.53
C ILE A 70 -14.44 -3.31 12.31
N SER A 71 -14.20 -4.17 13.28
CA SER A 71 -12.95 -4.26 14.03
C SER A 71 -12.13 -5.45 13.56
N ILE A 72 -11.01 -5.22 12.91
CA ILE A 72 -10.10 -6.25 12.45
C ILE A 72 -8.90 -6.27 13.38
N PRO A 73 -8.56 -7.41 14.02
CA PRO A 73 -7.34 -7.50 14.80
C PRO A 73 -6.14 -7.26 13.88
N PHE A 74 -5.38 -6.25 14.21
CA PHE A 74 -4.24 -5.82 13.44
C PHE A 74 -3.03 -5.75 14.36
N TRP A 75 -2.07 -6.61 14.14
CA TRP A 75 -0.93 -6.68 15.03
C TRP A 75 0.15 -5.66 14.65
N PHE A 76 0.40 -4.72 15.58
CA PHE A 76 1.61 -3.91 15.61
C PHE A 76 2.52 -4.49 16.69
N GLY A 77 3.51 -5.25 16.31
CA GLY A 77 4.52 -5.68 17.26
C GLY A 77 5.37 -4.52 17.81
N ASN A 78 6.24 -4.81 18.74
CA ASN A 78 7.22 -3.85 19.26
C ASN A 78 8.02 -3.24 18.12
N ARG A 79 8.20 -1.93 18.14
CA ARG A 79 8.94 -1.19 17.12
C ARG A 79 9.92 -0.23 17.75
N THR A 80 11.06 -0.09 17.09
CA THR A 80 12.04 0.96 17.41
C THR A 80 12.08 1.93 16.23
N ILE A 81 11.75 3.19 16.48
CA ILE A 81 11.84 4.27 15.51
C ILE A 81 13.13 5.03 15.80
N ARG A 82 14.06 5.04 14.86
CA ARG A 82 15.29 5.82 14.97
C ARG A 82 15.05 7.26 14.54
N ASN A 83 15.57 8.20 15.30
CA ASN A 83 15.51 9.62 14.98
C ASN A 83 16.40 9.88 13.75
N SER A 84 15.81 10.05 12.58
CA SER A 84 16.56 10.51 11.43
C SER A 84 16.66 12.04 11.51
N LYS A 85 17.84 12.60 11.20
CA LYS A 85 18.12 14.05 11.23
C LYS A 85 17.19 14.91 10.34
N GLN A 86 16.20 14.34 9.71
CA GLN A 86 15.25 15.00 8.80
C GLN A 86 13.87 15.28 9.43
N GLY A 87 13.78 15.36 10.76
CA GLY A 87 12.61 15.98 11.41
C GLY A 87 11.27 15.26 11.30
N TYR A 88 11.23 14.03 10.80
CA TYR A 88 10.02 13.24 10.82
C TYR A 88 9.83 12.61 12.20
N LEU A 89 8.96 13.22 13.00
CA LEU A 89 8.62 12.74 14.35
C LEU A 89 8.04 11.31 14.34
N PHE A 90 7.60 10.85 13.20
CA PHE A 90 7.22 9.48 12.91
C PHE A 90 7.80 9.10 11.56
N GLY A 91 9.06 8.66 11.53
CA GLY A 91 9.67 7.95 10.42
C GLY A 91 9.05 6.56 10.20
N LEU A 92 7.76 6.49 10.36
CA LEU A 92 6.88 5.49 9.84
C LEU A 92 6.54 5.97 8.42
N GLN A 93 7.43 5.68 7.47
CA GLN A 93 6.83 5.18 6.24
C GLN A 93 6.10 3.92 6.72
N PRO A 94 4.78 3.95 6.84
CA PRO A 94 4.08 2.81 7.37
C PRO A 94 4.36 1.67 6.41
N LYS A 95 5.15 0.68 6.83
CA LYS A 95 5.30 -0.54 6.03
C LYS A 95 3.92 -1.15 5.73
N TRP A 96 2.97 -0.87 6.58
CA TRP A 96 1.57 -1.20 6.41
C TRP A 96 0.77 0.03 6.02
N PHE A 97 -0.16 -0.14 5.10
CA PHE A 97 -1.08 0.91 4.66
C PHE A 97 -2.45 0.31 4.40
N LEU A 98 -3.46 1.14 4.53
CA LEU A 98 -4.81 0.85 4.10
C LEU A 98 -5.04 1.57 2.78
N GLY A 99 -5.69 0.90 1.84
CA GLY A 99 -6.05 1.45 0.56
C GLY A 99 -7.49 1.17 0.21
N PHE A 100 -8.01 1.92 -0.75
CA PHE A 100 -9.33 1.72 -1.32
C PHE A 100 -9.22 1.72 -2.84
N ASP A 101 -9.69 0.65 -3.48
CA ASP A 101 -9.76 0.50 -4.92
C ASP A 101 -11.01 -0.29 -5.30
N ASN A 102 -12.06 0.42 -5.68
CA ASN A 102 -13.34 -0.18 -6.06
C ASN A 102 -13.32 -0.82 -7.46
N LEU A 103 -12.31 -0.49 -8.28
CA LEU A 103 -12.25 -0.97 -9.66
C LEU A 103 -11.61 -2.35 -9.76
N ASP A 104 -10.49 -2.55 -9.06
CA ASP A 104 -9.67 -3.74 -9.22
C ASP A 104 -9.63 -4.62 -7.95
N LYS A 105 -10.03 -4.09 -6.79
CA LYS A 105 -9.91 -4.78 -5.48
C LYS A 105 -11.22 -4.83 -4.69
N ASP A 106 -12.34 -4.43 -5.30
CA ASP A 106 -13.69 -4.40 -4.74
C ASP A 106 -13.86 -3.52 -3.49
N GLY A 107 -12.91 -2.63 -3.20
CA GLY A 107 -12.99 -1.69 -2.09
C GLY A 107 -11.76 -1.66 -1.20
N TYR A 108 -11.95 -1.81 0.11
CA TYR A 108 -10.88 -1.69 1.09
C TYR A 108 -9.91 -2.88 1.08
N PHE A 109 -8.63 -2.56 1.18
CA PHE A 109 -7.55 -3.53 1.32
C PHE A 109 -6.46 -3.02 2.24
N ILE A 110 -5.75 -3.94 2.88
CA ILE A 110 -4.56 -3.66 3.66
C ILE A 110 -3.34 -4.19 2.93
N GLY A 111 -2.31 -3.38 2.82
CA GLY A 111 -1.07 -3.73 2.17
C GLY A 111 0.14 -3.53 3.05
N ARG A 112 1.24 -4.19 2.69
CA ARG A 112 2.53 -4.02 3.33
C ARG A 112 3.60 -3.74 2.29
N ARG A 113 4.30 -2.62 2.42
CA ARG A 113 5.50 -2.34 1.63
C ARG A 113 6.67 -3.13 2.21
N LEU A 114 7.23 -4.03 1.42
CA LEU A 114 8.46 -4.74 1.77
C LEU A 114 9.67 -3.84 1.50
N ASP A 115 10.78 -4.13 2.18
CA ASP A 115 12.02 -3.44 1.88
C ASP A 115 12.44 -3.77 0.44
N PRO A 116 12.95 -2.79 -0.33
CA PRO A 116 13.37 -3.02 -1.70
C PRO A 116 14.41 -4.12 -1.80
N ILE A 117 14.17 -5.10 -2.67
CA ILE A 117 15.10 -6.18 -2.96
C ILE A 117 16.05 -5.70 -4.05
N LYS A 118 17.34 -5.68 -3.76
CA LYS A 118 18.37 -5.38 -4.76
C LYS A 118 18.52 -6.59 -5.68
N LEU A 119 18.13 -6.46 -6.94
CA LEU A 119 18.32 -7.50 -7.95
C LEU A 119 19.73 -7.45 -8.54
N THR A 120 20.19 -6.23 -8.84
CA THR A 120 21.53 -5.91 -9.29
C THR A 120 21.93 -4.56 -8.71
N ASP A 121 23.13 -4.06 -9.02
CA ASP A 121 23.53 -2.71 -8.62
C ASP A 121 22.64 -1.62 -9.23
N GLU A 122 22.05 -1.90 -10.38
CA GLU A 122 21.24 -0.95 -11.14
C GLU A 122 19.74 -1.15 -10.95
N PHE A 123 19.28 -2.33 -10.50
CA PHE A 123 17.86 -2.69 -10.42
C PHE A 123 17.42 -3.06 -9.02
N LYS A 124 16.24 -2.54 -8.65
CA LYS A 124 15.55 -2.84 -7.39
C LYS A 124 14.14 -3.35 -7.69
N LEU A 125 13.70 -4.30 -6.88
CA LEU A 125 12.35 -4.84 -6.88
C LEU A 125 11.63 -4.38 -5.62
N ASN A 126 10.53 -3.69 -5.78
CA ASN A 126 9.59 -3.34 -4.73
C ASN A 126 8.42 -4.32 -4.77
N LEU A 127 7.99 -4.79 -3.60
CA LEU A 127 6.86 -5.70 -3.45
C LEU A 127 5.90 -5.18 -2.38
N GLU A 128 4.61 -5.19 -2.70
CA GLU A 128 3.53 -4.77 -1.81
C GLU A 128 2.43 -5.86 -1.79
N PRO A 129 2.59 -6.93 -1.00
CA PRO A 129 1.51 -7.89 -0.77
C PRO A 129 0.34 -7.23 -0.06
N GLN A 130 -0.88 -7.64 -0.43
CA GLN A 130 -2.12 -7.03 0.02
C GLN A 130 -3.15 -8.10 0.38
N PHE A 131 -3.98 -7.80 1.37
CA PHE A 131 -5.17 -8.56 1.73
C PHE A 131 -6.41 -7.73 1.43
N LEU A 132 -7.32 -8.28 0.64
CA LEU A 132 -8.50 -7.59 0.13
C LEU A 132 -9.67 -7.78 1.11
N ILE A 133 -9.77 -6.85 2.06
CA ILE A 133 -10.70 -6.93 3.19
C ILE A 133 -12.14 -7.00 2.71
N GLN A 134 -12.53 -6.06 1.84
CA GLN A 134 -13.90 -5.98 1.36
C GLN A 134 -14.29 -7.26 0.62
N ARG A 135 -13.45 -7.74 -0.28
CA ARG A 135 -13.66 -8.96 -1.05
C ARG A 135 -13.81 -10.19 -0.16
N SER A 136 -12.99 -10.29 0.90
CA SER A 136 -13.06 -11.42 1.85
C SER A 136 -14.32 -11.43 2.70
N ILE A 137 -14.92 -10.27 2.96
CA ILE A 137 -16.16 -10.15 3.74
C ILE A 137 -17.38 -10.46 2.87
N GLN A 138 -17.40 -9.93 1.65
CA GLN A 138 -18.56 -10.10 0.75
C GLN A 138 -18.59 -11.44 0.02
N ASN A 139 -17.47 -12.18 -0.04
CA ASN A 139 -17.29 -13.47 -0.69
C ASN A 139 -17.62 -13.49 -2.20
N TYR A 140 -17.61 -12.35 -2.85
CA TYR A 140 -17.73 -12.22 -4.30
C TYR A 140 -16.83 -11.08 -4.81
N THR A 141 -16.62 -11.04 -6.12
CA THR A 141 -15.90 -9.96 -6.79
C THR A 141 -16.62 -9.50 -8.04
N ASN A 142 -16.53 -8.20 -8.30
CA ASN A 142 -16.98 -7.57 -9.55
C ASN A 142 -15.77 -7.01 -10.34
N SER A 143 -14.55 -7.38 -9.98
CA SER A 143 -13.33 -6.77 -10.54
C SER A 143 -12.88 -7.40 -11.84
N PHE A 144 -13.52 -8.47 -12.30
CA PHE A 144 -13.15 -9.21 -13.51
C PHE A 144 -14.16 -9.07 -14.61
N VAL A 145 -13.68 -9.00 -15.84
CA VAL A 145 -14.51 -9.05 -17.05
C VAL A 145 -14.80 -10.49 -17.39
N GLY A 146 -16.05 -10.81 -17.78
CA GLY A 146 -16.43 -12.16 -18.20
C GLY A 146 -15.69 -12.65 -19.44
N GLU A 147 -15.64 -13.97 -19.61
CA GLU A 147 -14.97 -14.59 -20.76
C GLU A 147 -15.60 -14.14 -22.07
N GLY A 148 -14.75 -13.86 -23.07
CA GLY A 148 -15.19 -13.45 -24.41
C GLY A 148 -15.77 -12.04 -24.52
N LYS A 149 -15.87 -11.28 -23.43
CA LYS A 149 -16.39 -9.93 -23.44
C LYS A 149 -15.32 -8.90 -23.75
N SER A 150 -15.75 -7.81 -24.37
CA SER A 150 -14.90 -6.63 -24.60
C SER A 150 -14.54 -5.96 -23.28
N ILE A 151 -13.45 -5.18 -23.27
CA ILE A 151 -13.05 -4.34 -22.13
C ILE A 151 -14.14 -3.34 -21.70
N THR A 152 -15.02 -2.97 -22.62
CA THR A 152 -16.18 -2.11 -22.35
C THR A 152 -17.36 -2.87 -21.78
N ALA A 153 -17.29 -4.18 -21.68
CA ALA A 153 -18.35 -4.99 -21.12
C ALA A 153 -18.46 -4.78 -19.60
N ASP A 154 -19.66 -4.94 -19.09
CA ASP A 154 -19.92 -4.89 -17.66
C ASP A 154 -19.12 -5.98 -16.95
N LYS A 155 -18.62 -5.62 -15.77
CA LYS A 155 -17.95 -6.56 -14.91
C LYS A 155 -18.95 -7.59 -14.37
N GLU A 156 -18.56 -8.84 -14.38
CA GLU A 156 -19.40 -9.92 -13.88
C GLU A 156 -19.14 -10.19 -12.41
N LYS A 157 -20.22 -10.36 -11.67
CA LYS A 157 -20.16 -10.86 -10.30
C LYS A 157 -19.82 -12.34 -10.34
N ARG A 158 -18.77 -12.71 -9.61
CA ARG A 158 -18.41 -14.12 -9.38
C ARG A 158 -18.10 -14.38 -7.92
N ASP A 159 -18.33 -15.60 -7.47
CA ASP A 159 -17.90 -16.04 -6.15
C ASP A 159 -16.37 -16.08 -6.06
N THR A 160 -15.84 -15.84 -4.86
CA THR A 160 -14.42 -15.80 -4.61
C THR A 160 -13.93 -17.07 -3.94
N TYR A 161 -12.71 -17.45 -4.28
CA TYR A 161 -11.92 -18.46 -3.58
C TYR A 161 -10.91 -17.79 -2.65
N PHE A 162 -10.29 -18.54 -1.77
CA PHE A 162 -9.28 -18.02 -0.85
C PHE A 162 -8.13 -17.29 -1.56
N SER A 163 -7.73 -17.76 -2.75
CA SER A 163 -6.72 -17.11 -3.59
C SER A 163 -7.08 -15.70 -4.05
N ASP A 164 -8.38 -15.38 -4.11
CA ASP A 164 -8.87 -14.07 -4.51
C ASP A 164 -8.79 -13.02 -3.41
N TYR A 165 -8.56 -13.43 -2.17
CA TYR A 165 -8.43 -12.49 -1.04
C TYR A 165 -7.07 -11.80 -0.98
N PHE A 166 -6.13 -12.22 -1.81
CA PHE A 166 -4.77 -11.68 -1.83
C PHE A 166 -4.47 -11.02 -3.17
N ALA A 167 -3.69 -9.94 -3.09
CA ALA A 167 -3.16 -9.22 -4.24
C ALA A 167 -1.68 -8.92 -4.03
N LEU A 168 -0.98 -8.62 -5.13
CA LEU A 168 0.43 -8.24 -5.10
C LEU A 168 0.67 -7.12 -6.10
N ASP A 169 1.10 -5.98 -5.61
CA ASP A 169 1.69 -4.94 -6.44
C ASP A 169 3.21 -5.12 -6.43
N SER A 170 3.82 -5.14 -7.60
CA SER A 170 5.26 -5.28 -7.76
C SER A 170 5.80 -4.26 -8.76
N GLU A 171 7.01 -3.77 -8.49
CA GLU A 171 7.62 -2.76 -9.33
C GLU A 171 9.13 -2.99 -9.42
N ILE A 172 9.65 -3.07 -10.64
CA ILE A 172 11.08 -3.08 -10.92
C ILE A 172 11.46 -1.68 -11.39
N ILE A 173 12.43 -1.08 -10.73
CA ILE A 173 12.97 0.24 -11.06
C ILE A 173 14.45 0.09 -11.22
N GLY A 174 15.01 0.70 -12.28
CA GLY A 174 16.44 0.70 -12.49
C GLY A 174 16.87 1.46 -13.72
N LYS A 175 18.15 1.34 -14.03
CA LYS A 175 18.75 1.96 -15.21
C LYS A 175 19.32 0.91 -16.15
N LEU A 176 18.98 1.06 -17.43
CA LEU A 176 19.57 0.29 -18.52
C LEU A 176 20.43 1.27 -19.34
N ASN A 177 21.71 1.31 -19.05
CA ASN A 177 22.62 2.35 -19.55
C ASN A 177 22.11 3.77 -19.17
N LYS A 178 21.72 4.56 -20.18
CA LYS A 178 21.20 5.92 -20.03
C LYS A 178 19.68 6.00 -19.99
N TRP A 179 19.00 4.85 -19.92
CA TRP A 179 17.54 4.77 -19.89
C TRP A 179 17.05 4.40 -18.49
N ASP A 180 16.05 5.12 -18.02
CA ASP A 180 15.34 4.78 -16.80
C ASP A 180 14.24 3.77 -17.15
N LEU A 181 14.29 2.58 -16.53
CA LEU A 181 13.32 1.51 -16.69
C LEU A 181 12.43 1.42 -15.45
N LYS A 182 11.13 1.38 -15.69
CA LYS A 182 10.12 1.11 -14.68
C LYS A 182 9.12 0.09 -15.20
N ILE A 183 9.07 -1.07 -14.55
CA ILE A 183 8.11 -2.14 -14.83
C ILE A 183 7.23 -2.31 -13.62
N SER A 184 5.92 -2.13 -13.78
CA SER A 184 4.95 -2.31 -12.70
C SER A 184 3.99 -3.42 -13.08
N LYS A 185 3.72 -4.32 -12.14
CA LYS A 185 2.72 -5.37 -12.26
C LYS A 185 1.84 -5.33 -11.02
N LYS A 186 0.52 -5.30 -11.24
CA LYS A 186 -0.50 -5.51 -10.22
C LYS A 186 -1.18 -6.84 -10.49
N LEU A 187 -1.23 -7.69 -9.50
CA LEU A 187 -1.92 -8.97 -9.52
C LEU A 187 -3.04 -8.91 -8.48
N ASN A 188 -4.29 -8.92 -8.91
CA ASN A 188 -5.44 -8.72 -8.06
C ASN A 188 -6.13 -10.02 -7.59
N SER A 189 -5.54 -11.16 -7.91
CA SER A 189 -5.89 -12.50 -7.44
C SER A 189 -4.74 -13.46 -7.69
N PHE A 190 -4.57 -14.43 -6.80
CA PHE A 190 -3.63 -15.56 -6.97
C PHE A 190 -4.30 -16.80 -7.58
N ASP A 191 -5.53 -16.66 -8.08
CA ASP A 191 -6.17 -17.71 -8.87
C ASP A 191 -5.42 -17.90 -10.20
N THR A 192 -4.77 -19.04 -10.35
CA THR A 192 -3.96 -19.34 -11.55
C THR A 192 -4.79 -19.43 -12.83
N ALA A 193 -6.04 -19.84 -12.73
CA ALA A 193 -6.97 -19.89 -13.88
C ALA A 193 -7.34 -18.48 -14.39
N LYS A 194 -7.26 -17.47 -13.53
CA LYS A 194 -7.61 -16.07 -13.84
C LYS A 194 -6.42 -15.13 -13.84
N PHE A 195 -5.21 -15.67 -13.91
CA PHE A 195 -3.98 -14.89 -13.75
C PHE A 195 -3.86 -13.71 -14.71
N LEU A 196 -4.19 -13.89 -15.98
CA LEU A 196 -4.12 -12.80 -16.97
C LEU A 196 -5.21 -11.75 -16.73
N ASP A 197 -6.43 -12.18 -16.44
CA ASP A 197 -7.56 -11.29 -16.17
C ASP A 197 -7.33 -10.47 -14.89
N ALA A 198 -6.69 -11.07 -13.90
CA ALA A 198 -6.31 -10.44 -12.64
C ALA A 198 -5.07 -9.54 -12.74
N SER A 199 -4.36 -9.56 -13.87
CA SER A 199 -3.10 -8.84 -14.04
C SER A 199 -3.29 -7.49 -14.68
N ARG A 200 -2.57 -6.49 -14.16
CA ARG A 200 -2.32 -5.20 -14.80
C ARG A 200 -0.82 -5.05 -14.96
N PHE A 201 -0.39 -4.73 -16.13
CA PHE A 201 1.02 -4.60 -16.43
C PHE A 201 1.30 -3.25 -17.08
N LYS A 202 2.36 -2.59 -16.65
CA LYS A 202 2.82 -1.33 -17.23
C LYS A 202 4.34 -1.36 -17.31
N PHE A 203 4.89 -0.98 -18.44
CA PHE A 203 6.31 -0.68 -18.53
C PHE A 203 6.51 0.75 -19.04
N ASN A 204 7.58 1.35 -18.61
CA ASN A 204 8.06 2.64 -19.09
C ASN A 204 9.58 2.58 -19.21
N LEU A 205 10.06 2.98 -20.35
CA LEU A 205 11.47 3.16 -20.62
C LEU A 205 11.64 4.60 -21.10
N SER A 206 12.36 5.43 -20.35
CA SER A 206 12.51 6.84 -20.63
C SER A 206 13.96 7.28 -20.55
N ARG A 207 14.33 8.26 -21.34
CA ARG A 207 15.65 8.88 -21.33
C ARG A 207 15.53 10.38 -21.52
N GLN A 208 16.23 11.11 -20.66
CA GLN A 208 16.46 12.52 -20.82
C GLN A 208 17.69 12.75 -21.71
N ILE A 209 17.55 13.60 -22.70
CA ILE A 209 18.61 13.94 -23.65
C ILE A 209 18.70 15.47 -23.67
N ASP A 210 19.86 15.99 -23.30
CA ASP A 210 20.17 17.41 -23.46
C ASP A 210 20.78 17.63 -24.85
N PHE A 211 20.18 18.50 -25.63
CA PHE A 211 20.65 18.82 -26.99
C PHE A 211 20.56 20.33 -27.22
N LEU A 212 21.70 20.96 -27.50
CA LEU A 212 21.80 22.38 -27.85
C LEU A 212 20.94 23.31 -26.95
N ASP A 213 21.17 23.25 -25.65
CA ASP A 213 20.44 24.01 -24.62
C ASP A 213 18.93 23.67 -24.50
N SER A 214 18.48 22.64 -25.22
CA SER A 214 17.11 22.14 -25.17
C SER A 214 17.05 20.78 -24.49
N LEU A 215 16.05 20.60 -23.63
CA LEU A 215 15.77 19.33 -22.97
C LEU A 215 14.84 18.47 -23.84
N TRP A 216 15.29 17.26 -24.20
CA TRP A 216 14.47 16.27 -24.90
C TRP A 216 14.18 15.08 -24.01
N VAL A 217 12.92 14.66 -23.96
CA VAL A 217 12.51 13.43 -23.28
C VAL A 217 12.03 12.44 -24.34
N LYS A 218 12.71 11.28 -24.42
CA LYS A 218 12.22 10.12 -25.18
C LYS A 218 11.65 9.11 -24.22
N SER A 219 10.46 8.61 -24.52
CA SER A 219 9.83 7.57 -23.74
C SER A 219 9.17 6.52 -24.61
N LEU A 220 9.28 5.27 -24.17
CA LEU A 220 8.54 4.13 -24.68
C LEU A 220 7.72 3.59 -23.52
N TYR A 221 6.41 3.44 -23.68
CA TYR A 221 5.58 2.85 -22.64
C TYR A 221 4.60 1.82 -23.21
N GLY A 222 4.21 0.87 -22.37
CA GLY A 222 3.14 -0.07 -22.66
C GLY A 222 2.30 -0.33 -21.41
N VAL A 223 1.01 -0.48 -21.60
CA VAL A 223 0.05 -0.80 -20.55
C VAL A 223 -0.79 -1.99 -21.00
N TYR A 224 -0.88 -3.01 -20.16
CA TYR A 224 -1.80 -4.12 -20.32
C TYR A 224 -2.85 -4.11 -19.21
N ARG A 225 -4.11 -4.19 -19.60
CA ARG A 225 -5.25 -4.35 -18.70
C ARG A 225 -6.36 -5.13 -19.41
N ASP A 226 -6.88 -6.14 -18.77
CA ASP A 226 -8.03 -6.91 -19.27
C ASP A 226 -7.90 -7.32 -20.75
N ARG A 227 -6.75 -7.94 -21.10
CA ARG A 227 -6.41 -8.41 -22.48
C ARG A 227 -6.14 -7.31 -23.51
N ILE A 228 -6.06 -6.05 -23.09
CA ILE A 228 -5.74 -4.97 -24.02
C ILE A 228 -4.32 -4.45 -23.74
N TRP A 229 -3.57 -4.29 -24.79
CA TRP A 229 -2.28 -3.62 -24.81
C TRP A 229 -2.44 -2.23 -25.40
N ASN A 230 -1.87 -1.25 -24.73
CA ASN A 230 -1.77 0.12 -25.21
C ASN A 230 -0.34 0.62 -25.01
N GLY A 231 0.23 1.30 -26.00
CA GLY A 231 1.59 1.78 -25.92
C GLY A 231 1.88 2.88 -26.94
N SER A 232 2.99 3.59 -26.69
CA SER A 232 3.54 4.58 -27.61
C SER A 232 5.04 4.73 -27.47
N LEU A 233 5.66 5.32 -28.49
CA LEU A 233 7.05 5.73 -28.58
C LEU A 233 7.18 7.23 -28.33
#